data_ce9db610faaa38b707fbf63f9645377e
#
_entry.id   ce9db610faaa38b707fbf63f9645377e
#
_cell.length_a   1.000
_cell.length_b   1.000
_cell.length_c   1.000
_cell.angle_alpha   90.00
_cell.angle_beta   90.00
_cell.angle_gamma   90.00
#
_symmetry.space_group_name_H-M   'P 1'
#
loop_
_entity.id
_entity.type
_entity.pdbx_description
1 polymer ?
#
loop_
_entity_poly.entity_id
_entity_poly.type
_entity_poly.pdbx_seq_one_letter_code
_entity_poly.pdbx_strand_id
1 'polypeptide(L)'
;MSRLLSATDYKAFLRTVVAAEGKERGYRKRLADQAGCQPAYLSQVLNGSVELTPEQADRLCTFWNFAPLESEIFLTLVLLGRAGSPSLRSRLSEKLSTLKTQWRKTDATFEQPELSASDRALLYYARWVYSAVHVLLTVPTLRTPEALAKHLDLDRAEINEALERLEQIGLAEKEGAKWKVKQMSLHAPQGAAAADIHHRNWRVKALGLSEAGKKNLVRYTSVHSLSAKDLGKVREILDQAIRQTRDVISPSPEETGACLLVDYFEFG
;
A
#
# COMPACT_ATOMS: atom_id res chain seq x y z
N MET A 1 3.84 5.05 13.21
CA MET A 1 3.39 5.48 11.87
C MET A 1 2.28 6.53 11.92
N SER A 2 1.22 6.41 12.68
CA SER A 2 0.21 7.48 12.86
C SER A 2 0.77 8.87 13.25
N ARG A 3 1.96 8.89 13.84
CA ARG A 3 2.64 10.12 14.33
C ARG A 3 3.06 11.09 13.21
N LEU A 4 3.42 10.59 12.02
CA LEU A 4 3.80 11.44 10.88
C LEU A 4 2.59 12.18 10.30
N LEU A 5 1.45 11.50 10.23
CA LEU A 5 0.21 12.05 9.66
C LEU A 5 -0.44 13.09 10.57
N SER A 6 -0.35 12.89 11.88
CA SER A 6 -0.88 13.82 12.87
C SER A 6 0.04 15.02 13.12
N ALA A 7 1.29 14.98 12.63
CA ALA A 7 2.23 16.05 12.82
C ALA A 7 1.80 17.32 12.08
N THR A 8 1.84 18.45 12.78
CA THR A 8 1.59 19.78 12.21
C THR A 8 2.78 20.27 11.38
N ASP A 9 3.99 19.88 11.79
CA ASP A 9 5.25 20.16 11.12
C ASP A 9 6.25 19.02 11.36
N TYR A 10 7.34 18.97 10.60
CA TYR A 10 8.32 17.92 10.72
C TYR A 10 9.11 17.95 12.04
N LYS A 11 9.28 19.12 12.66
CA LYS A 11 9.98 19.25 13.96
C LYS A 11 9.14 18.67 15.08
N ALA A 12 7.81 18.85 15.04
CA ALA A 12 6.88 18.20 15.95
C ALA A 12 6.97 16.68 15.84
N PHE A 13 7.01 16.16 14.61
CA PHE A 13 7.23 14.73 14.34
C PHE A 13 8.58 14.26 14.93
N LEU A 14 9.69 14.96 14.65
CA LEU A 14 11.01 14.61 15.18
C LEU A 14 11.03 14.59 16.72
N ARG A 15 10.42 15.59 17.37
CA ARG A 15 10.32 15.61 18.83
C ARG A 15 9.57 14.40 19.37
N THR A 16 8.49 14.01 18.70
CA THR A 16 7.70 12.84 19.10
C THR A 16 8.50 11.54 18.95
N VAL A 17 9.24 11.40 17.85
CA VAL A 17 10.12 10.23 17.63
C VAL A 17 11.23 10.18 18.67
N VAL A 18 11.91 11.31 18.92
CA VAL A 18 12.97 11.40 19.93
C VAL A 18 12.44 11.14 21.34
N ALA A 19 11.22 11.57 21.66
CA ALA A 19 10.60 11.29 22.95
C ALA A 19 10.25 9.81 23.14
N ALA A 20 9.81 9.14 22.08
CA ALA A 20 9.45 7.73 22.13
C ALA A 20 10.68 6.80 22.19
N GLU A 21 11.67 7.07 21.34
CA GLU A 21 12.87 6.23 21.19
C GLU A 21 14.02 6.71 22.08
N GLY A 22 13.91 7.88 22.68
CA GLY A 22 14.94 8.51 23.50
C GLY A 22 15.23 7.82 24.84
N LYS A 23 14.48 6.78 25.19
CA LYS A 23 14.81 5.85 26.28
C LYS A 23 16.06 5.04 25.97
N GLU A 24 16.36 4.83 24.68
CA GLU A 24 17.58 4.19 24.22
C GLU A 24 18.76 5.16 24.30
N ARG A 25 19.75 4.82 25.12
CA ARG A 25 20.96 5.66 25.33
C ARG A 25 21.68 5.89 23.99
N GLY A 26 21.82 7.15 23.58
CA GLY A 26 22.52 7.52 22.36
C GLY A 26 21.66 7.65 21.09
N TYR A 27 20.35 7.46 21.16
CA TYR A 27 19.45 7.57 19.99
C TYR A 27 19.58 8.92 19.26
N ARG A 28 19.66 10.05 19.97
CA ARG A 28 19.86 11.37 19.35
C ARG A 28 21.16 11.48 18.56
N LYS A 29 22.25 10.89 19.08
CA LYS A 29 23.53 10.85 18.38
C LYS A 29 23.40 10.02 17.09
N ARG A 30 22.84 8.82 17.20
CA ARG A 30 22.58 7.95 16.05
C ARG A 30 21.71 8.64 14.99
N LEU A 31 20.65 9.35 15.42
CA LEU A 31 19.79 10.10 14.52
C LEU A 31 20.54 11.23 13.79
N ALA A 32 21.41 11.94 14.48
CA ALA A 32 22.25 12.96 13.88
C ALA A 32 23.25 12.37 12.88
N ASP A 33 23.91 11.27 13.24
CA ASP A 33 24.84 10.55 12.37
C ASP A 33 24.13 10.05 11.10
N GLN A 34 22.92 9.50 11.22
CA GLN A 34 22.13 9.03 10.07
C GLN A 34 21.62 10.19 9.19
N ALA A 35 21.27 11.32 9.79
CA ALA A 35 20.93 12.53 9.04
C ALA A 35 22.18 13.16 8.35
N GLY A 36 23.39 12.74 8.71
CA GLY A 36 24.63 13.33 8.22
C GLY A 36 24.89 14.72 8.79
N CYS A 37 24.54 14.95 10.06
CA CYS A 37 24.78 16.22 10.74
C CYS A 37 25.38 16.01 12.14
N GLN A 38 25.90 17.08 12.72
CA GLN A 38 26.38 17.03 14.09
C GLN A 38 25.22 17.00 15.10
N PRO A 39 25.37 16.34 16.26
CA PRO A 39 24.34 16.30 17.31
C PRO A 39 23.89 17.69 17.78
N ALA A 40 24.79 18.67 17.80
CA ALA A 40 24.45 20.06 18.13
C ALA A 40 23.48 20.67 17.09
N TYR A 41 23.71 20.40 15.81
CA TYR A 41 22.80 20.85 14.74
C TYR A 41 21.40 20.21 14.86
N LEU A 42 21.34 18.91 15.10
CA LEU A 42 20.05 18.24 15.32
C LEU A 42 19.32 18.83 16.53
N SER A 43 20.03 19.18 17.60
CA SER A 43 19.46 19.86 18.76
C SER A 43 18.88 21.22 18.40
N GLN A 44 19.55 21.99 17.55
CA GLN A 44 19.03 23.28 17.04
C GLN A 44 17.79 23.08 16.15
N VAL A 45 17.76 22.04 15.33
CA VAL A 45 16.55 21.67 14.55
C VAL A 45 15.37 21.37 15.47
N LEU A 46 15.58 20.53 16.49
CA LEU A 46 14.55 20.18 17.47
C LEU A 46 14.03 21.38 18.26
N ASN A 47 14.89 22.35 18.54
CA ASN A 47 14.54 23.60 19.23
C ASN A 47 13.94 24.67 18.29
N GLY A 48 13.94 24.40 16.96
CA GLY A 48 13.30 25.29 16.00
C GLY A 48 14.20 26.36 15.39
N SER A 49 15.47 26.44 15.79
CA SER A 49 16.39 27.50 15.36
C SER A 49 16.87 27.36 13.92
N VAL A 50 16.92 26.13 13.40
CA VAL A 50 17.38 25.80 12.04
C VAL A 50 16.48 24.76 11.41
N GLU A 51 16.60 24.60 10.08
CA GLU A 51 15.80 23.67 9.28
C GLU A 51 16.68 22.53 8.75
N LEU A 52 16.15 21.30 8.71
CA LEU A 52 16.82 20.21 7.98
C LEU A 52 16.94 20.54 6.51
N THR A 53 18.01 20.09 5.84
CA THR A 53 18.07 20.10 4.38
C THR A 53 17.23 18.95 3.81
N PRO A 54 16.81 19.03 2.53
CA PRO A 54 16.11 17.92 1.87
C PRO A 54 16.93 16.61 1.90
N GLU A 55 18.24 16.71 1.73
CA GLU A 55 19.17 15.56 1.73
C GLU A 55 19.26 14.92 3.12
N GLN A 56 19.27 15.73 4.17
CA GLN A 56 19.23 15.22 5.56
C GLN A 56 17.90 14.52 5.85
N ALA A 57 16.81 15.07 5.35
CA ALA A 57 15.49 14.49 5.49
C ALA A 57 15.37 13.16 4.73
N ASP A 58 15.90 13.08 3.51
CA ASP A 58 15.92 11.86 2.70
C ASP A 58 16.70 10.72 3.39
N ARG A 59 17.86 11.04 3.95
CA ARG A 59 18.64 10.08 4.75
C ARG A 59 17.86 9.56 5.96
N LEU A 60 17.08 10.42 6.62
CA LEU A 60 16.20 9.99 7.72
C LEU A 60 15.04 9.12 7.23
N CYS A 61 14.48 9.39 6.05
CA CYS A 61 13.49 8.51 5.43
C CYS A 61 14.05 7.11 5.21
N THR A 62 15.27 7.01 4.69
CA THR A 62 15.99 5.75 4.52
C THR A 62 16.25 5.06 5.87
N PHE A 63 16.72 5.80 6.86
CA PHE A 63 16.99 5.26 8.21
C PHE A 63 15.76 4.68 8.88
N TRP A 64 14.59 5.32 8.72
CA TRP A 64 13.33 4.84 9.25
C TRP A 64 12.62 3.83 8.34
N ASN A 65 13.22 3.50 7.19
CA ASN A 65 12.64 2.62 6.18
C ASN A 65 11.21 3.05 5.79
N PHE A 66 11.04 4.34 5.53
CA PHE A 66 9.76 4.89 5.11
C PHE A 66 9.35 4.36 3.74
N ALA A 67 8.07 4.03 3.59
CA ALA A 67 7.48 3.77 2.29
C ALA A 67 7.55 5.04 1.40
N PRO A 68 7.49 4.91 0.07
CA PRO A 68 7.60 6.07 -0.84
C PRO A 68 6.67 7.24 -0.49
N LEU A 69 5.42 6.94 -0.13
CA LEU A 69 4.43 7.96 0.23
C LEU A 69 4.74 8.62 1.59
N GLU A 70 5.28 7.87 2.54
CA GLU A 70 5.74 8.41 3.83
C GLU A 70 6.93 9.35 3.64
N SER A 71 7.89 8.94 2.81
CA SER A 71 9.04 9.75 2.44
C SER A 71 8.60 11.07 1.78
N GLU A 72 7.64 11.00 0.84
CA GLU A 72 7.10 12.20 0.21
C GLU A 72 6.39 13.13 1.20
N ILE A 73 5.62 12.60 2.14
CA ILE A 73 4.97 13.39 3.20
C ILE A 73 6.03 14.06 4.08
N PHE A 74 7.04 13.32 4.54
CA PHE A 74 8.08 13.87 5.40
C PHE A 74 8.92 14.94 4.69
N LEU A 75 9.36 14.69 3.47
CA LEU A 75 10.09 15.66 2.63
C LEU A 75 9.25 16.91 2.37
N THR A 76 7.95 16.75 2.09
CA THR A 76 7.05 17.90 1.88
C THR A 76 6.90 18.74 3.15
N LEU A 77 6.83 18.11 4.34
CA LEU A 77 6.82 18.82 5.62
C LEU A 77 8.12 19.60 5.87
N VAL A 78 9.27 19.04 5.52
CA VAL A 78 10.56 19.73 5.63
C VAL A 78 10.62 20.91 4.66
N LEU A 79 10.21 20.73 3.41
CA LEU A 79 10.14 21.82 2.43
C LEU A 79 9.16 22.92 2.86
N LEU A 80 8.04 22.57 3.47
CA LEU A 80 7.07 23.52 4.01
C LEU A 80 7.66 24.37 5.14
N GLY A 81 8.46 23.76 6.04
CA GLY A 81 9.19 24.47 7.09
C GLY A 81 10.19 25.48 6.52
N ARG A 82 10.82 25.16 5.40
CA ARG A 82 11.79 26.00 4.68
C ARG A 82 11.19 27.04 3.74
N ALA A 83 9.86 26.98 3.49
CA ALA A 83 9.21 27.83 2.50
C ALA A 83 9.27 29.31 2.89
N GLY A 84 10.07 30.09 2.15
CA GLY A 84 10.27 31.53 2.39
C GLY A 84 9.21 32.43 1.72
N SER A 85 8.42 31.90 0.76
CA SER A 85 7.38 32.69 0.09
C SER A 85 5.98 32.14 0.36
N PRO A 86 4.96 33.03 0.47
CA PRO A 86 3.57 32.61 0.66
C PRO A 86 3.06 31.68 -0.45
N SER A 87 3.43 31.95 -1.71
CA SER A 87 2.99 31.13 -2.85
C SER A 87 3.56 29.72 -2.83
N LEU A 88 4.83 29.56 -2.44
CA LEU A 88 5.45 28.24 -2.27
C LEU A 88 4.81 27.49 -1.11
N ARG A 89 4.57 28.19 0.01
CA ARG A 89 3.90 27.62 1.18
C ARG A 89 2.50 27.10 0.82
N SER A 90 1.71 27.85 0.08
CA SER A 90 0.38 27.43 -0.37
C SER A 90 0.44 26.15 -1.19
N ARG A 91 1.31 26.09 -2.22
CA ARG A 91 1.48 24.91 -3.08
C ARG A 91 1.94 23.67 -2.30
N LEU A 92 2.89 23.85 -1.37
CA LEU A 92 3.36 22.74 -0.54
C LEU A 92 2.28 22.26 0.44
N SER A 93 1.47 23.16 0.98
CA SER A 93 0.34 22.80 1.84
C SER A 93 -0.73 22.01 1.08
N GLU A 94 -1.04 22.39 -0.15
CA GLU A 94 -1.96 21.67 -1.02
C GLU A 94 -1.41 20.30 -1.39
N LYS A 95 -0.12 20.20 -1.79
CA LYS A 95 0.55 18.93 -2.03
C LYS A 95 0.48 18.03 -0.77
N LEU A 96 0.79 18.56 0.40
CA LEU A 96 0.74 17.82 1.65
C LEU A 96 -0.67 17.29 1.97
N SER A 97 -1.70 18.11 1.72
CA SER A 97 -3.10 17.69 1.90
C SER A 97 -3.45 16.53 0.98
N THR A 98 -3.06 16.61 -0.30
CA THR A 98 -3.25 15.53 -1.29
C THR A 98 -2.55 14.25 -0.85
N LEU A 99 -1.27 14.33 -0.46
CA LEU A 99 -0.49 13.17 0.02
C LEU A 99 -1.10 12.55 1.29
N LYS A 100 -1.53 13.38 2.24
CA LYS A 100 -2.22 12.90 3.45
C LYS A 100 -3.58 12.25 3.14
N THR A 101 -4.28 12.74 2.13
CA THR A 101 -5.54 12.15 1.66
C THR A 101 -5.28 10.81 0.97
N GLN A 102 -4.26 10.73 0.11
CA GLN A 102 -3.81 9.47 -0.47
C GLN A 102 -3.42 8.45 0.60
N TRP A 103 -2.63 8.89 1.60
CA TRP A 103 -2.28 8.05 2.74
C TRP A 103 -3.53 7.54 3.48
N ARG A 104 -4.47 8.42 3.82
CA ARG A 104 -5.71 8.03 4.50
C ARG A 104 -6.54 7.04 3.68
N LYS A 105 -6.58 7.18 2.36
CA LYS A 105 -7.20 6.20 1.46
C LYS A 105 -6.45 4.86 1.45
N THR A 106 -5.14 4.89 1.66
CA THR A 106 -4.28 3.70 1.73
C THR A 106 -4.26 3.08 3.14
N ASP A 107 -4.46 3.89 4.19
CA ASP A 107 -4.25 3.56 5.60
C ASP A 107 -5.53 3.70 6.46
N ALA A 108 -6.70 3.96 5.81
CA ALA A 108 -7.96 4.02 6.55
C ALA A 108 -8.26 2.66 7.17
N THR A 109 -7.69 2.43 8.31
CA THR A 109 -8.14 1.61 9.43
C THR A 109 -7.00 0.84 10.10
N PHE A 110 -6.54 1.28 11.24
CA PHE A 110 -5.98 0.38 12.25
C PHE A 110 -6.38 0.85 13.63
N GLU A 111 -7.49 0.29 14.12
CA GLU A 111 -7.71 0.09 15.57
C GLU A 111 -8.61 -1.13 15.73
N GLN A 112 -7.99 -2.30 15.82
CA GLN A 112 -8.50 -3.44 16.58
C GLN A 112 -7.30 -4.24 17.14
N PRO A 113 -7.25 -4.52 18.45
CA PRO A 113 -6.04 -4.99 19.13
C PRO A 113 -5.73 -6.49 19.06
N GLU A 114 -6.38 -7.31 18.24
CA GLU A 114 -6.29 -8.78 18.39
C GLU A 114 -5.60 -9.56 17.26
N LEU A 115 -5.38 -8.99 16.08
CA LEU A 115 -4.66 -9.67 15.02
C LEU A 115 -3.49 -8.82 14.52
N SER A 116 -2.29 -9.39 14.46
CA SER A 116 -1.15 -8.70 13.86
C SER A 116 -1.41 -8.40 12.38
N ALA A 117 -0.73 -7.38 11.81
CA ALA A 117 -0.83 -7.07 10.39
C ALA A 117 -0.46 -8.29 9.51
N SER A 118 0.47 -9.13 9.98
CA SER A 118 0.87 -10.37 9.32
C SER A 118 -0.25 -11.40 9.34
N ASP A 119 -0.91 -11.60 10.49
CA ASP A 119 -1.99 -12.59 10.60
C ASP A 119 -3.20 -12.18 9.76
N ARG A 120 -3.56 -10.89 9.75
CA ARG A 120 -4.62 -10.36 8.88
C ARG A 120 -4.30 -10.56 7.41
N ALA A 121 -3.05 -10.33 6.99
CA ALA A 121 -2.62 -10.57 5.62
C ALA A 121 -2.70 -12.06 5.26
N LEU A 122 -2.26 -12.95 6.13
CA LEU A 122 -2.37 -14.39 5.93
C LEU A 122 -3.83 -14.84 5.78
N LEU A 123 -4.72 -14.34 6.63
CA LEU A 123 -6.16 -14.62 6.54
C LEU A 123 -6.78 -14.09 5.25
N TYR A 124 -6.43 -12.85 4.85
CA TYR A 124 -6.95 -12.23 3.63
C TYR A 124 -6.51 -12.96 2.37
N TYR A 125 -5.26 -13.37 2.30
CA TYR A 125 -4.70 -14.03 1.13
C TYR A 125 -4.83 -15.55 1.15
N ALA A 126 -5.39 -16.15 2.21
CA ALA A 126 -5.56 -17.59 2.34
C ALA A 126 -6.35 -18.22 1.19
N ARG A 127 -7.33 -17.51 0.65
CA ARG A 127 -8.18 -17.95 -0.47
C ARG A 127 -8.40 -16.81 -1.45
N TRP A 128 -8.39 -17.12 -2.76
CA TRP A 128 -8.65 -16.13 -3.83
C TRP A 128 -10.01 -15.44 -3.67
N VAL A 129 -11.03 -16.15 -3.15
CA VAL A 129 -12.39 -15.64 -3.01
C VAL A 129 -12.47 -14.45 -2.06
N TYR A 130 -11.62 -14.37 -1.04
CA TYR A 130 -11.64 -13.25 -0.10
C TYR A 130 -11.26 -11.94 -0.78
N SER A 131 -10.18 -11.93 -1.54
CA SER A 131 -9.78 -10.74 -2.30
C SER A 131 -10.73 -10.44 -3.47
N ALA A 132 -11.32 -11.46 -4.11
CA ALA A 132 -12.33 -11.27 -5.15
C ALA A 132 -13.59 -10.60 -4.59
N VAL A 133 -14.16 -11.14 -3.50
CA VAL A 133 -15.35 -10.57 -2.83
C VAL A 133 -15.07 -9.15 -2.37
N HIS A 134 -13.92 -8.91 -1.73
CA HIS A 134 -13.53 -7.58 -1.25
C HIS A 134 -13.52 -6.54 -2.37
N VAL A 135 -12.85 -6.84 -3.49
CA VAL A 135 -12.81 -5.94 -4.65
C VAL A 135 -14.22 -5.75 -5.24
N LEU A 136 -15.01 -6.81 -5.39
CA LEU A 136 -16.34 -6.72 -5.97
C LEU A 136 -17.36 -5.96 -5.10
N LEU A 137 -17.12 -5.80 -3.81
CA LEU A 137 -17.95 -4.93 -2.95
C LEU A 137 -17.85 -3.45 -3.32
N THR A 138 -16.84 -3.03 -4.08
CA THR A 138 -16.78 -1.65 -4.62
C THR A 138 -17.85 -1.44 -5.70
N VAL A 139 -18.23 -2.51 -6.43
CA VAL A 139 -19.23 -2.46 -7.49
C VAL A 139 -20.64 -2.33 -6.86
N PRO A 140 -21.37 -1.23 -7.13
CA PRO A 140 -22.64 -0.95 -6.45
C PRO A 140 -23.71 -2.05 -6.54
N THR A 141 -23.73 -2.80 -7.65
CA THR A 141 -24.69 -3.87 -7.93
C THR A 141 -24.32 -5.21 -7.28
N LEU A 142 -23.11 -5.34 -6.72
CA LEU A 142 -22.57 -6.60 -6.17
C LEU A 142 -22.44 -6.59 -4.64
N ARG A 143 -23.15 -5.70 -3.95
CA ARG A 143 -23.06 -5.51 -2.49
C ARG A 143 -23.92 -6.44 -1.66
N THR A 144 -24.51 -7.47 -2.27
CA THR A 144 -25.31 -8.50 -1.55
C THR A 144 -24.72 -9.89 -1.74
N PRO A 145 -24.86 -10.80 -0.76
CA PRO A 145 -24.37 -12.17 -0.88
C PRO A 145 -24.91 -12.89 -2.11
N GLU A 146 -26.17 -12.66 -2.47
CA GLU A 146 -26.83 -13.27 -3.63
C GLU A 146 -26.19 -12.79 -4.96
N ALA A 147 -25.96 -11.48 -5.08
CA ALA A 147 -25.37 -10.90 -6.27
C ALA A 147 -23.93 -11.39 -6.47
N LEU A 148 -23.14 -11.44 -5.39
CA LEU A 148 -21.77 -11.97 -5.39
C LEU A 148 -21.74 -13.46 -5.74
N ALA A 149 -22.60 -14.28 -5.14
CA ALA A 149 -22.70 -15.71 -5.43
C ALA A 149 -22.99 -15.98 -6.91
N LYS A 150 -23.98 -15.27 -7.46
CA LYS A 150 -24.32 -15.34 -8.88
C LYS A 150 -23.19 -14.86 -9.79
N HIS A 151 -22.51 -13.78 -9.43
CA HIS A 151 -21.43 -13.19 -10.24
C HIS A 151 -20.18 -14.07 -10.28
N LEU A 152 -19.81 -14.66 -9.14
CA LEU A 152 -18.63 -15.52 -9.00
C LEU A 152 -18.88 -16.99 -9.34
N ASP A 153 -20.15 -17.37 -9.55
CA ASP A 153 -20.58 -18.77 -9.74
C ASP A 153 -20.12 -19.64 -8.56
N LEU A 154 -20.48 -19.20 -7.33
CA LEU A 154 -20.12 -19.84 -6.07
C LEU A 154 -21.35 -20.02 -5.20
N ASP A 155 -21.28 -20.98 -4.27
CA ASP A 155 -22.32 -21.17 -3.27
C ASP A 155 -22.43 -19.96 -2.33
N ARG A 156 -23.68 -19.65 -1.96
CA ARG A 156 -23.97 -18.56 -1.02
C ARG A 156 -23.27 -18.73 0.33
N ALA A 157 -23.10 -19.98 0.79
CA ALA A 157 -22.39 -20.29 2.02
C ALA A 157 -20.92 -19.85 1.95
N GLU A 158 -20.27 -20.09 0.82
CA GLU A 158 -18.88 -19.68 0.58
C GLU A 158 -18.72 -18.15 0.54
N ILE A 159 -19.69 -17.46 -0.05
CA ILE A 159 -19.70 -15.97 -0.06
C ILE A 159 -19.94 -15.42 1.35
N ASN A 160 -20.85 -16.01 2.13
CA ASN A 160 -21.09 -15.58 3.52
C ASN A 160 -19.82 -15.77 4.37
N GLU A 161 -19.16 -16.91 4.26
CA GLU A 161 -17.88 -17.16 4.93
C GLU A 161 -16.83 -16.08 4.55
N ALA A 162 -16.75 -15.74 3.27
CA ALA A 162 -15.83 -14.71 2.81
C ALA A 162 -16.14 -13.33 3.39
N LEU A 163 -17.41 -12.94 3.42
CA LEU A 163 -17.88 -11.67 3.98
C LEU A 163 -17.62 -11.57 5.49
N GLU A 164 -17.96 -12.64 6.24
CA GLU A 164 -17.67 -12.71 7.67
C GLU A 164 -16.18 -12.63 7.98
N ARG A 165 -15.36 -13.29 7.15
CA ARG A 165 -13.90 -13.21 7.27
C ARG A 165 -13.38 -11.80 7.00
N LEU A 166 -13.89 -11.13 5.97
CA LEU A 166 -13.54 -9.74 5.65
C LEU A 166 -13.98 -8.77 6.76
N GLU A 167 -15.13 -8.99 7.37
CA GLU A 167 -15.59 -8.22 8.54
C GLU A 167 -14.67 -8.44 9.75
N GLN A 168 -14.34 -9.69 10.06
CA GLN A 168 -13.44 -10.06 11.16
C GLN A 168 -12.08 -9.37 11.07
N ILE A 169 -11.53 -9.26 9.85
CA ILE A 169 -10.25 -8.59 9.62
C ILE A 169 -10.39 -7.09 9.34
N GLY A 170 -11.61 -6.53 9.43
CA GLY A 170 -11.89 -5.10 9.33
C GLY A 170 -11.85 -4.53 7.91
N LEU A 171 -11.98 -5.35 6.86
CA LEU A 171 -11.95 -4.91 5.46
C LEU A 171 -13.34 -4.63 4.87
N ALA A 172 -14.38 -5.25 5.42
CA ALA A 172 -15.76 -5.01 5.03
C ALA A 172 -16.62 -4.78 6.26
N GLU A 173 -17.78 -4.19 6.07
CA GLU A 173 -18.80 -4.05 7.11
C GLU A 173 -20.20 -4.23 6.53
N LYS A 174 -21.12 -4.75 7.36
CA LYS A 174 -22.50 -4.97 6.99
C LYS A 174 -23.33 -3.71 7.21
N GLU A 175 -24.11 -3.32 6.22
CA GLU A 175 -25.03 -2.20 6.27
C GLU A 175 -26.45 -2.65 5.86
N GLY A 176 -27.24 -3.06 6.84
CA GLY A 176 -28.54 -3.69 6.60
C GLY A 176 -28.42 -5.01 5.84
N ALA A 177 -29.01 -5.09 4.65
CA ALA A 177 -28.90 -6.26 3.76
C ALA A 177 -27.68 -6.23 2.83
N LYS A 178 -26.96 -5.12 2.80
CA LYS A 178 -25.79 -4.90 1.91
C LYS A 178 -24.50 -4.92 2.69
N TRP A 179 -23.43 -5.11 1.95
CA TRP A 179 -22.06 -5.01 2.44
C TRP A 179 -21.34 -3.86 1.75
N LYS A 180 -20.42 -3.24 2.44
CA LYS A 180 -19.55 -2.21 1.86
C LYS A 180 -18.11 -2.44 2.28
N VAL A 181 -17.21 -1.91 1.47
CA VAL A 181 -15.78 -1.89 1.80
C VAL A 181 -15.57 -0.89 2.93
N LYS A 182 -14.91 -1.33 3.99
CA LYS A 182 -14.47 -0.49 5.10
C LYS A 182 -13.06 0.03 4.88
N GLN A 183 -12.20 -0.79 4.26
CA GLN A 183 -10.81 -0.46 3.94
C GLN A 183 -10.45 -1.03 2.57
N MET A 184 -9.88 -0.22 1.67
CA MET A 184 -9.62 -0.60 0.28
C MET A 184 -8.40 -1.50 0.08
N SER A 185 -7.42 -1.47 0.96
CA SER A 185 -6.21 -2.28 0.82
C SER A 185 -5.69 -2.77 2.16
N LEU A 186 -5.18 -3.99 2.15
CA LEU A 186 -4.41 -4.54 3.25
C LEU A 186 -2.92 -4.46 2.86
N HIS A 187 -2.14 -3.75 3.64
CA HIS A 187 -0.70 -3.65 3.41
C HIS A 187 -0.03 -4.95 3.87
N ALA A 188 0.40 -5.78 2.92
CA ALA A 188 1.31 -6.87 3.24
C ALA A 188 2.74 -6.34 3.16
N PRO A 189 3.60 -6.58 4.16
CA PRO A 189 5.02 -6.28 4.05
C PRO A 189 5.62 -6.95 2.80
N GLN A 190 6.49 -6.27 2.06
CA GLN A 190 7.22 -6.88 0.94
C GLN A 190 7.98 -8.11 1.42
N GLY A 191 7.88 -9.22 0.67
CA GLY A 191 8.53 -10.49 1.02
C GLY A 191 7.80 -11.32 2.06
N ALA A 192 6.56 -10.98 2.44
CA ALA A 192 5.77 -11.79 3.35
C ALA A 192 5.24 -13.06 2.67
N ALA A 193 5.25 -14.19 3.38
CA ALA A 193 4.67 -15.46 2.93
C ALA A 193 3.22 -15.31 2.42
N ALA A 194 2.49 -14.33 2.92
CA ALA A 194 1.14 -13.98 2.47
C ALA A 194 1.08 -13.56 0.99
N ALA A 195 2.10 -12.87 0.47
CA ALA A 195 2.16 -12.48 -0.94
C ALA A 195 2.32 -13.71 -1.85
N ASP A 196 3.17 -14.67 -1.48
CA ASP A 196 3.35 -15.91 -2.24
C ASP A 196 2.07 -16.76 -2.25
N ILE A 197 1.35 -16.83 -1.12
CA ILE A 197 0.06 -17.49 -1.02
C ILE A 197 -0.95 -16.84 -1.97
N HIS A 198 -1.02 -15.51 -1.98
CA HIS A 198 -1.90 -14.76 -2.87
C HIS A 198 -1.60 -15.03 -4.35
N HIS A 199 -0.33 -14.93 -4.74
CA HIS A 199 0.11 -15.23 -6.10
C HIS A 199 -0.24 -16.64 -6.52
N ARG A 200 0.00 -17.63 -5.67
CA ARG A 200 -0.34 -19.03 -5.95
C ARG A 200 -1.84 -19.24 -6.09
N ASN A 201 -2.65 -18.71 -5.18
CA ASN A 201 -4.10 -18.92 -5.18
C ASN A 201 -4.77 -18.38 -6.46
N TRP A 202 -4.37 -17.20 -6.92
CA TRP A 202 -4.89 -16.65 -8.16
C TRP A 202 -4.41 -17.41 -9.41
N ARG A 203 -3.19 -17.97 -9.40
CA ARG A 203 -2.72 -18.84 -10.48
C ARG A 203 -3.50 -20.15 -10.56
N VAL A 204 -3.76 -20.78 -9.41
CA VAL A 204 -4.62 -21.98 -9.35
C VAL A 204 -6.02 -21.65 -9.84
N LYS A 205 -6.60 -20.51 -9.46
CA LYS A 205 -7.91 -20.06 -10.00
C LYS A 205 -7.85 -19.87 -11.52
N ALA A 206 -6.81 -19.23 -12.03
CA ALA A 206 -6.65 -19.02 -13.46
C ALA A 206 -6.51 -20.33 -14.25
N LEU A 207 -5.82 -21.33 -13.74
CA LEU A 207 -5.73 -22.67 -14.33
C LEU A 207 -7.10 -23.33 -14.48
N GLY A 208 -7.99 -23.15 -13.50
CA GLY A 208 -9.36 -23.68 -13.55
C GLY A 208 -10.31 -22.93 -14.50
N LEU A 209 -9.88 -21.81 -15.10
CA LEU A 209 -10.70 -21.10 -16.07
C LEU A 209 -10.63 -21.83 -17.42
N SER A 210 -11.78 -22.33 -17.90
CA SER A 210 -11.88 -22.88 -19.25
C SER A 210 -11.86 -21.75 -20.28
N GLU A 211 -11.22 -21.99 -21.41
CA GLU A 211 -11.27 -21.07 -22.56
C GLU A 211 -12.66 -21.04 -23.24
N ALA A 212 -13.41 -22.12 -23.10
CA ALA A 212 -14.76 -22.23 -23.61
C ALA A 212 -15.71 -21.26 -22.88
N GLY A 213 -16.09 -20.17 -23.55
CA GLY A 213 -17.13 -19.25 -23.08
C GLY A 213 -16.65 -18.09 -22.18
N LYS A 214 -15.37 -17.97 -21.87
CA LYS A 214 -14.85 -16.80 -21.12
C LYS A 214 -14.44 -15.68 -22.10
N LYS A 215 -15.26 -14.64 -22.16
CA LYS A 215 -14.90 -13.39 -22.86
C LYS A 215 -13.76 -12.72 -22.10
N ASN A 216 -12.83 -12.10 -22.84
CA ASN A 216 -11.72 -11.29 -22.28
C ASN A 216 -10.63 -12.08 -21.53
N LEU A 217 -10.52 -13.40 -21.72
CA LEU A 217 -9.38 -14.14 -21.20
C LEU A 217 -8.20 -14.00 -22.17
N VAL A 218 -7.10 -13.42 -21.70
CA VAL A 218 -5.84 -13.36 -22.43
C VAL A 218 -4.86 -14.32 -21.78
N ARG A 219 -4.32 -15.26 -22.57
CA ARG A 219 -3.24 -16.16 -22.15
C ARG A 219 -2.10 -16.05 -23.14
N TYR A 220 -0.92 -15.89 -22.62
CA TYR A 220 0.30 -15.87 -23.42
C TYR A 220 1.37 -16.69 -22.71
N THR A 221 2.01 -17.59 -23.44
CA THR A 221 3.15 -18.36 -22.98
C THR A 221 4.24 -18.32 -24.04
N SER A 222 5.42 -17.95 -23.67
CA SER A 222 6.61 -17.96 -24.52
C SER A 222 7.76 -18.58 -23.74
N VAL A 223 8.41 -19.56 -24.37
CA VAL A 223 9.62 -20.17 -23.86
C VAL A 223 10.75 -19.82 -24.82
N HIS A 224 11.78 -19.16 -24.34
CA HIS A 224 12.86 -18.64 -25.19
C HIS A 224 14.19 -18.62 -24.45
N SER A 225 15.26 -18.56 -25.22
CA SER A 225 16.58 -18.24 -24.71
C SER A 225 16.94 -16.82 -25.16
N LEU A 226 17.63 -16.07 -24.30
CA LEU A 226 18.08 -14.72 -24.60
C LEU A 226 19.40 -14.43 -23.84
N SER A 227 20.03 -13.32 -24.19
CA SER A 227 21.25 -12.90 -23.49
C SER A 227 20.94 -12.45 -22.06
N ALA A 228 21.86 -12.66 -21.12
CA ALA A 228 21.75 -12.14 -19.75
C ALA A 228 21.50 -10.61 -19.71
N LYS A 229 22.07 -9.88 -20.69
CA LYS A 229 21.86 -8.43 -20.82
C LYS A 229 20.40 -8.07 -21.16
N ASP A 230 19.71 -8.91 -21.91
CA ASP A 230 18.35 -8.61 -22.37
C ASP A 230 17.27 -9.07 -21.37
N LEU A 231 17.62 -9.93 -20.41
CA LEU A 231 16.74 -10.27 -19.27
C LEU A 231 16.22 -9.03 -18.55
N GLY A 232 17.13 -8.08 -18.23
CA GLY A 232 16.77 -6.81 -17.61
C GLY A 232 15.81 -5.98 -18.46
N LYS A 233 16.04 -5.90 -19.76
CA LYS A 233 15.18 -5.14 -20.67
C LYS A 233 13.75 -5.70 -20.75
N VAL A 234 13.61 -7.03 -20.78
CA VAL A 234 12.29 -7.66 -20.75
C VAL A 234 11.58 -7.33 -19.43
N ARG A 235 12.28 -7.40 -18.30
CA ARG A 235 11.73 -7.01 -16.99
C ARG A 235 11.26 -5.55 -16.99
N GLU A 236 12.05 -4.62 -17.50
CA GLU A 236 11.69 -3.19 -17.60
C GLU A 236 10.42 -2.97 -18.44
N ILE A 237 10.27 -3.70 -19.56
CA ILE A 237 9.06 -3.65 -20.40
C ILE A 237 7.84 -4.14 -19.62
N LEU A 238 7.96 -5.25 -18.89
CA LEU A 238 6.87 -5.78 -18.07
C LEU A 238 6.50 -4.82 -16.94
N ASP A 239 7.48 -4.23 -16.25
CA ASP A 239 7.25 -3.23 -15.21
C ASP A 239 6.56 -1.98 -15.77
N GLN A 240 6.92 -1.55 -16.97
CA GLN A 240 6.25 -0.45 -17.66
C GLN A 240 4.82 -0.80 -18.02
N ALA A 241 4.57 -2.00 -18.55
CA ALA A 241 3.23 -2.47 -18.89
C ALA A 241 2.33 -2.55 -17.63
N ILE A 242 2.86 -3.03 -16.50
CA ILE A 242 2.15 -3.05 -15.22
C ILE A 242 1.79 -1.63 -14.78
N ARG A 243 2.71 -0.67 -14.87
CA ARG A 243 2.42 0.75 -14.55
C ARG A 243 1.33 1.31 -15.43
N GLN A 244 1.42 1.15 -16.75
CA GLN A 244 0.40 1.61 -17.70
C GLN A 244 -0.99 0.99 -17.43
N THR A 245 -1.03 -0.31 -17.07
CA THR A 245 -2.27 -0.97 -16.67
C THR A 245 -2.87 -0.33 -15.41
N ARG A 246 -2.05 0.00 -14.42
CA ARG A 246 -2.51 0.69 -13.19
C ARG A 246 -3.05 2.09 -13.49
N ASP A 247 -2.43 2.81 -14.42
CA ASP A 247 -2.88 4.15 -14.84
C ASP A 247 -4.28 4.11 -15.49
N VAL A 248 -4.62 3.02 -16.17
CA VAL A 248 -5.97 2.80 -16.73
C VAL A 248 -6.96 2.38 -15.64
N ILE A 249 -6.55 1.49 -14.71
CA ILE A 249 -7.42 0.95 -13.67
C ILE A 249 -7.79 2.03 -12.65
N SER A 250 -6.81 2.84 -12.23
CA SER A 250 -6.98 3.79 -11.12
C SER A 250 -8.12 4.80 -11.28
N PRO A 251 -8.35 5.42 -12.45
CA PRO A 251 -9.47 6.33 -12.69
C PRO A 251 -10.76 5.63 -13.16
N SER A 252 -10.73 4.31 -13.39
CA SER A 252 -11.86 3.57 -13.97
C SER A 252 -13.01 3.43 -12.96
N PRO A 253 -14.28 3.63 -13.37
CA PRO A 253 -15.41 3.33 -12.51
C PRO A 253 -15.52 1.82 -12.22
N GLU A 254 -15.99 1.49 -11.02
CA GLU A 254 -16.08 0.11 -10.52
C GLU A 254 -17.34 -0.57 -11.07
N GLU A 255 -17.20 -1.31 -12.16
CA GLU A 255 -18.29 -2.04 -12.83
C GLU A 255 -18.11 -3.56 -12.81
N THR A 256 -16.87 -4.04 -12.78
CA THR A 256 -16.52 -5.48 -12.81
C THR A 256 -15.18 -5.76 -12.17
N GLY A 257 -14.92 -7.03 -11.83
CA GLY A 257 -13.62 -7.49 -11.34
C GLY A 257 -12.75 -8.10 -12.43
N ALA A 258 -11.46 -7.79 -12.41
CA ALA A 258 -10.46 -8.40 -13.26
C ALA A 258 -9.21 -8.76 -12.46
N CYS A 259 -8.44 -9.75 -12.92
CA CYS A 259 -7.17 -10.11 -12.32
C CYS A 259 -6.09 -10.14 -13.39
N LEU A 260 -4.98 -9.45 -13.16
CA LEU A 260 -3.78 -9.51 -13.98
C LEU A 260 -2.73 -10.35 -13.28
N LEU A 261 -2.23 -11.38 -13.96
CA LEU A 261 -1.12 -12.22 -13.50
C LEU A 261 0.04 -12.10 -14.49
N VAL A 262 1.22 -11.86 -13.96
CA VAL A 262 2.45 -11.78 -14.75
C VAL A 262 3.51 -12.63 -14.07
N ASP A 263 4.10 -13.58 -14.80
CA ASP A 263 5.23 -14.39 -14.38
C ASP A 263 6.33 -14.29 -15.43
N TYR A 264 7.50 -13.89 -15.00
CA TYR A 264 8.71 -13.89 -15.80
C TYR A 264 9.86 -14.39 -14.93
N PHE A 265 10.44 -15.51 -15.30
CA PHE A 265 11.46 -16.18 -14.50
C PHE A 265 12.46 -16.93 -15.36
N GLU A 266 13.65 -17.09 -14.86
CA GLU A 266 14.68 -17.95 -15.42
C GLU A 266 14.43 -19.40 -14.98
N PHE A 267 14.67 -20.33 -15.86
CA PHE A 267 14.58 -21.76 -15.59
C PHE A 267 15.87 -22.47 -16.05
N GLY A 268 16.34 -23.40 -15.21
CA GLY A 268 17.60 -24.14 -15.45
C GLY A 268 18.36 -24.38 -14.15
#